data_0a5d6d4bb119fc3ab1ce1e0db046ef0f
#
_entry.id   0a5d6d4bb119fc3ab1ce1e0db046ef0f
#
_cell.length_a   1.000
_cell.length_b   1.000
_cell.length_c   1.000
_cell.angle_alpha   90.00
_cell.angle_beta   90.00
_cell.angle_gamma   90.00
#
_symmetry.space_group_name_H-M   'P 1'
#
loop_
_entity.id
_entity.type
_entity.pdbx_description
1 polymer ?
#
loop_
_entity_poly.entity_id
_entity_poly.type
_entity_poly.pdbx_seq_one_letter_code
_entity_poly.pdbx_strand_id
1 'polypeptide(L)'
;MDSKHIKYFENLIGKDNAKFDKAHQIAYCYDATKKRYEPDGVLFPRDENDVSAILKYCNENSIIIVPRGAGSGFTGGALASSGGVVLSFEKHMNKILEIDMQNMVAVVQPGVINMDLQKAALEVG
;
A
#
# COMPACT_ATOMS: atom_id res chain seq x y z
N MET A 1 7.60 -13.78 -9.76
CA MET A 1 8.70 -12.78 -9.51
C MET A 1 10.02 -13.50 -9.39
N ASP A 2 11.07 -12.96 -10.03
CA ASP A 2 12.43 -13.51 -9.95
C ASP A 2 12.97 -13.45 -8.51
N SER A 3 13.68 -14.51 -8.09
CA SER A 3 14.27 -14.61 -6.74
C SER A 3 15.22 -13.47 -6.39
N LYS A 4 15.87 -12.85 -7.39
CA LYS A 4 16.72 -11.67 -7.25
C LYS A 4 15.94 -10.48 -6.68
N HIS A 5 14.74 -10.23 -7.21
CA HIS A 5 13.90 -9.12 -6.78
C HIS A 5 13.30 -9.37 -5.40
N ILE A 6 12.88 -10.61 -5.13
CA ILE A 6 12.39 -11.02 -3.81
C ILE A 6 13.45 -10.74 -2.74
N LYS A 7 14.69 -11.21 -2.95
CA LYS A 7 15.80 -10.96 -2.02
C LYS A 7 16.10 -9.48 -1.80
N TYR A 8 16.01 -8.67 -2.87
CA TYR A 8 16.21 -7.24 -2.75
C TYR A 8 15.17 -6.61 -1.81
N PHE A 9 13.90 -6.89 -2.02
CA PHE A 9 12.84 -6.34 -1.18
C PHE A 9 12.91 -6.86 0.26
N GLU A 10 13.21 -8.15 0.46
CA GLU A 10 13.42 -8.71 1.81
C GLU A 10 14.58 -8.04 2.54
N ASN A 11 15.67 -7.70 1.85
CA ASN A 11 16.80 -6.98 2.44
C ASN A 11 16.48 -5.50 2.72
N LEU A 12 15.70 -4.86 1.85
CA LEU A 12 15.37 -3.45 1.97
C LEU A 12 14.41 -3.16 3.13
N ILE A 13 13.31 -3.90 3.22
CA ILE A 13 12.21 -3.63 4.16
C ILE A 13 11.97 -4.76 5.18
N GLY A 14 12.73 -5.84 5.10
CA GLY A 14 12.58 -7.02 5.95
C GLY A 14 11.55 -8.03 5.42
N LYS A 15 11.76 -9.30 5.75
CA LYS A 15 10.89 -10.41 5.33
C LYS A 15 9.44 -10.28 5.83
N ASP A 16 9.24 -9.63 6.98
CA ASP A 16 7.91 -9.39 7.52
C ASP A 16 7.12 -8.36 6.73
N ASN A 17 7.79 -7.53 5.95
CA ASN A 17 7.20 -6.46 5.14
C ASN A 17 7.25 -6.75 3.63
N ALA A 18 7.96 -7.79 3.19
CA ALA A 18 8.02 -8.23 1.79
C ALA A 18 7.42 -9.64 1.68
N LYS A 19 6.20 -9.74 1.18
CA LYS A 19 5.41 -10.97 1.14
C LYS A 19 5.17 -11.46 -0.28
N PHE A 20 5.70 -12.63 -0.59
CA PHE A 20 5.59 -13.26 -1.90
C PHE A 20 4.92 -14.65 -1.84
N ASP A 21 4.34 -14.97 -0.68
CA ASP A 21 3.61 -16.22 -0.46
C ASP A 21 2.18 -16.13 -1.00
N LYS A 22 1.61 -17.28 -1.30
CA LYS A 22 0.27 -17.41 -1.89
C LYS A 22 -0.84 -16.83 -1.04
N ALA A 23 -0.72 -16.90 0.27
CA ALA A 23 -1.75 -16.37 1.19
C ALA A 23 -1.87 -14.84 1.04
N HIS A 24 -0.75 -14.12 0.97
CA HIS A 24 -0.75 -12.68 0.75
C HIS A 24 -1.20 -12.32 -0.67
N GLN A 25 -0.78 -13.05 -1.70
CA GLN A 25 -1.25 -12.83 -3.06
C GLN A 25 -2.78 -12.91 -3.16
N ILE A 26 -3.38 -13.91 -2.51
CA ILE A 26 -4.84 -14.07 -2.47
C ILE A 26 -5.51 -12.99 -1.64
N ALA A 27 -4.95 -12.62 -0.47
CA ALA A 27 -5.51 -11.61 0.40
C ALA A 27 -5.57 -10.22 -0.26
N TYR A 28 -4.64 -9.92 -1.17
CA TYR A 28 -4.52 -8.62 -1.84
C TYR A 28 -4.93 -8.65 -3.33
N CYS A 29 -5.62 -9.69 -3.79
CA CYS A 29 -5.98 -9.86 -5.19
C CYS A 29 -7.29 -9.16 -5.60
N TYR A 30 -8.05 -8.57 -4.68
CA TYR A 30 -9.38 -8.00 -4.94
C TYR A 30 -9.58 -6.62 -4.31
N ASP A 31 -10.60 -5.91 -4.79
CA ASP A 31 -11.14 -4.68 -4.21
C ASP A 31 -12.68 -4.75 -4.13
N ALA A 32 -13.35 -3.60 -3.94
CA ALA A 32 -14.81 -3.54 -3.86
C ALA A 32 -15.51 -3.85 -5.21
N THR A 33 -14.80 -3.86 -6.35
CA THR A 33 -15.35 -4.28 -7.65
C THR A 33 -15.60 -5.78 -7.76
N LYS A 34 -15.10 -6.58 -6.79
CA LYS A 34 -15.11 -8.05 -6.76
C LYS A 34 -14.29 -8.71 -7.89
N LYS A 35 -13.60 -7.96 -8.72
CA LYS A 35 -12.62 -8.50 -9.67
C LYS A 35 -11.40 -9.01 -8.92
N ARG A 36 -10.74 -10.03 -9.46
CA ARG A 36 -9.59 -10.66 -8.83
C ARG A 36 -8.40 -10.67 -9.79
N TYR A 37 -7.27 -10.15 -9.31
CA TYR A 37 -5.99 -10.17 -10.01
C TYR A 37 -4.89 -10.41 -8.99
N GLU A 38 -4.28 -11.59 -9.01
CA GLU A 38 -3.23 -11.94 -8.07
C GLU A 38 -1.96 -11.14 -8.37
N PRO A 39 -1.43 -10.37 -7.40
CA PRO A 39 -0.13 -9.71 -7.55
C PRO A 39 1.01 -10.72 -7.45
N ASP A 40 2.18 -10.33 -7.94
CA ASP A 40 3.40 -11.12 -7.74
C ASP A 40 3.85 -11.14 -6.27
N GLY A 41 3.51 -10.10 -5.52
CA GLY A 41 3.79 -9.98 -4.09
C GLY A 41 3.19 -8.70 -3.50
N VAL A 42 3.35 -8.56 -2.19
CA VAL A 42 2.87 -7.41 -1.42
C VAL A 42 4.01 -6.83 -0.58
N LEU A 43 4.21 -5.53 -0.69
CA LEU A 43 5.22 -4.78 0.04
C LEU A 43 4.54 -3.81 1.02
N PHE A 44 5.00 -3.80 2.26
CA PHE A 44 4.52 -2.91 3.32
C PHE A 44 5.62 -1.91 3.70
N PRO A 45 5.70 -0.74 3.05
CA PRO A 45 6.70 0.27 3.39
C PRO A 45 6.44 0.82 4.78
N ARG A 46 7.51 1.13 5.51
CA ARG A 46 7.44 1.66 6.88
C ARG A 46 7.35 3.18 6.90
N ASP A 47 7.94 3.82 5.88
CA ASP A 47 8.05 5.28 5.76
C ASP A 47 8.28 5.72 4.30
N GLU A 48 8.44 7.02 4.09
CA GLU A 48 8.69 7.61 2.77
C GLU A 48 10.02 7.15 2.16
N ASN A 49 11.04 6.84 2.97
CA ASN A 49 12.33 6.38 2.47
C ASN A 49 12.21 4.99 1.85
N ASP A 50 11.46 4.10 2.49
CA ASP A 50 11.14 2.78 1.93
C ASP A 50 10.39 2.92 0.61
N VAL A 51 9.37 3.78 0.55
CA VAL A 51 8.60 4.05 -0.67
C VAL A 51 9.50 4.53 -1.80
N SER A 52 10.35 5.52 -1.52
CA SER A 52 11.30 6.06 -2.51
C SER A 52 12.24 4.99 -3.05
N ALA A 53 12.84 4.18 -2.18
CA ALA A 53 13.76 3.12 -2.57
C ALA A 53 13.06 2.02 -3.40
N ILE A 54 11.85 1.62 -3.01
CA ILE A 54 11.03 0.64 -3.74
C ILE A 54 10.70 1.17 -5.14
N LEU A 55 10.20 2.40 -5.24
CA LEU A 55 9.83 3.00 -6.52
C LEU A 55 11.03 3.11 -7.47
N LYS A 56 12.17 3.56 -6.95
CA LYS A 56 13.41 3.65 -7.74
C LYS A 56 13.83 2.28 -8.29
N TYR A 57 13.90 1.28 -7.43
CA TYR A 57 14.28 -0.07 -7.83
C TYR A 57 13.30 -0.67 -8.86
N CYS A 58 12.01 -0.50 -8.64
CA CYS A 58 10.98 -0.99 -9.56
C CYS A 58 11.07 -0.31 -10.93
N ASN A 59 11.31 1.00 -10.97
CA ASN A 59 11.50 1.74 -12.21
C ASN A 59 12.72 1.24 -12.98
N GLU A 60 13.86 1.04 -12.30
CA GLU A 60 15.11 0.54 -12.90
C GLU A 60 14.97 -0.90 -13.44
N ASN A 61 14.08 -1.70 -12.87
CA ASN A 61 13.88 -3.10 -13.24
C ASN A 61 12.57 -3.38 -13.98
N SER A 62 11.83 -2.34 -14.39
CA SER A 62 10.55 -2.44 -15.10
C SER A 62 9.51 -3.31 -14.35
N ILE A 63 9.48 -3.20 -13.01
CA ILE A 63 8.52 -3.88 -12.15
C ILE A 63 7.30 -2.97 -11.96
N ILE A 64 6.11 -3.48 -12.25
CA ILE A 64 4.86 -2.74 -12.06
C ILE A 64 4.56 -2.63 -10.57
N ILE A 65 4.16 -1.42 -10.14
CA ILE A 65 3.70 -1.16 -8.77
C ILE A 65 2.24 -0.76 -8.80
N VAL A 66 1.48 -1.31 -7.87
CA VAL A 66 0.08 -0.96 -7.63
C VAL A 66 -0.08 -0.45 -6.20
N PRO A 67 -0.25 0.86 -5.98
CA PRO A 67 -0.48 1.40 -4.65
C PRO A 67 -1.84 0.98 -4.12
N ARG A 68 -1.90 0.67 -2.81
CA ARG A 68 -3.12 0.23 -2.13
C ARG A 68 -3.21 0.84 -0.74
N GLY A 69 -4.31 1.52 -0.47
CA GLY A 69 -4.74 1.86 0.89
C GLY A 69 -5.48 0.68 1.53
N ALA A 70 -6.74 0.84 1.87
CA ALA A 70 -7.58 -0.26 2.40
C ALA A 70 -8.14 -1.22 1.33
N GLY A 71 -7.96 -0.92 0.05
CA GLY A 71 -8.49 -1.74 -1.05
C GLY A 71 -10.01 -1.70 -1.19
N SER A 72 -10.65 -0.64 -0.70
CA SER A 72 -12.11 -0.47 -0.71
C SER A 72 -12.66 0.32 -1.91
N GLY A 73 -11.81 0.70 -2.85
CA GLY A 73 -12.18 1.46 -4.04
C GLY A 73 -13.00 0.66 -5.06
N PHE A 74 -13.81 1.37 -5.87
CA PHE A 74 -14.69 0.79 -6.89
C PHE A 74 -14.18 0.95 -8.33
N THR A 75 -12.97 1.47 -8.51
CA THR A 75 -12.42 1.79 -9.85
C THR A 75 -11.35 0.81 -10.33
N GLY A 76 -10.98 -0.17 -9.52
CA GLY A 76 -9.93 -1.13 -9.84
C GLY A 76 -8.50 -0.59 -9.68
N GLY A 77 -8.32 0.61 -9.12
CA GLY A 77 -7.00 1.23 -8.96
C GLY A 77 -6.04 0.48 -8.02
N ALA A 78 -6.58 -0.36 -7.14
CA ALA A 78 -5.79 -1.19 -6.22
C ALA A 78 -5.53 -2.62 -6.73
N LEU A 79 -5.90 -2.92 -7.98
CA LEU A 79 -5.80 -4.25 -8.59
C LEU A 79 -4.57 -4.38 -9.50
N ALA A 80 -3.79 -5.42 -9.31
CA ALA A 80 -2.62 -5.74 -10.13
C ALA A 80 -3.04 -6.40 -11.46
N SER A 81 -3.85 -5.72 -12.27
CA SER A 81 -4.43 -6.26 -13.51
C SER A 81 -3.39 -6.64 -14.57
N SER A 82 -2.20 -6.08 -14.48
CA SER A 82 -1.08 -6.39 -15.37
C SER A 82 0.10 -7.05 -14.64
N GLY A 83 -0.18 -7.67 -13.47
CA GLY A 83 0.86 -8.23 -12.59
C GLY A 83 1.57 -7.16 -11.78
N GLY A 84 2.74 -7.52 -11.23
CA GLY A 84 3.55 -6.63 -10.41
C GLY A 84 3.29 -6.75 -8.93
N VAL A 85 3.85 -5.81 -8.14
CA VAL A 85 3.76 -5.83 -6.69
C VAL A 85 2.75 -4.81 -6.18
N VAL A 86 1.96 -5.21 -5.19
CA VAL A 86 1.10 -4.29 -4.44
C VAL A 86 1.95 -3.58 -3.38
N LEU A 87 1.87 -2.26 -3.34
CA LEU A 87 2.47 -1.43 -2.30
C LEU A 87 1.37 -1.02 -1.32
N SER A 88 1.25 -1.74 -0.21
CA SER A 88 0.18 -1.54 0.78
C SER A 88 0.64 -0.68 1.94
N PHE A 89 -0.10 0.39 2.22
CA PHE A 89 0.23 1.37 3.25
C PHE A 89 -0.46 1.11 4.59
N GLU A 90 -1.42 0.20 4.65
CA GLU A 90 -2.28 0.00 5.83
C GLU A 90 -1.53 -0.46 7.09
N LYS A 91 -0.40 -1.17 6.92
CA LYS A 91 0.33 -1.77 8.05
C LYS A 91 1.13 -0.76 8.86
N HIS A 92 1.79 0.19 8.20
CA HIS A 92 2.73 1.10 8.85
C HIS A 92 2.44 2.59 8.63
N MET A 93 1.88 2.95 7.46
CA MET A 93 1.65 4.34 7.08
C MET A 93 0.16 4.68 7.16
N ASN A 94 -0.41 4.57 8.36
CA ASN A 94 -1.85 4.67 8.62
C ASN A 94 -2.20 5.73 9.70
N LYS A 95 -1.34 6.73 9.89
CA LYS A 95 -1.50 7.75 10.93
C LYS A 95 -2.20 9.01 10.40
N ILE A 96 -3.04 9.59 11.25
CA ILE A 96 -3.53 10.96 11.10
C ILE A 96 -2.47 11.87 11.73
N LEU A 97 -1.80 12.69 10.91
CA LEU A 97 -0.68 13.52 11.35
C LEU A 97 -1.14 14.85 11.94
N GLU A 98 -2.18 15.46 11.36
CA GLU A 98 -2.71 16.76 11.76
C GLU A 98 -4.17 16.91 11.35
N ILE A 99 -4.97 17.57 12.18
CA ILE A 99 -6.28 18.09 11.82
C ILE A 99 -6.25 19.60 12.05
N ASP A 100 -6.20 20.37 10.97
CA ASP A 100 -6.18 21.84 10.99
C ASP A 100 -7.61 22.36 10.86
N MET A 101 -8.19 22.72 11.99
CA MET A 101 -9.55 23.25 12.07
C MET A 101 -9.69 24.63 11.40
N GLN A 102 -8.66 25.44 11.42
CA GLN A 102 -8.69 26.78 10.86
C GLN A 102 -8.77 26.73 9.33
N ASN A 103 -8.01 25.83 8.70
CA ASN A 103 -7.98 25.66 7.26
C ASN A 103 -8.90 24.55 6.75
N MET A 104 -9.59 23.82 7.65
CA MET A 104 -10.45 22.68 7.32
C MET A 104 -9.73 21.60 6.54
N VAL A 105 -8.51 21.26 6.96
CA VAL A 105 -7.62 20.31 6.32
C VAL A 105 -7.18 19.23 7.30
N ALA A 106 -7.10 17.99 6.85
CA ALA A 106 -6.43 16.91 7.57
C ALA A 106 -5.20 16.43 6.77
N VAL A 107 -4.08 16.26 7.46
CA VAL A 107 -2.87 15.66 6.91
C VAL A 107 -2.79 14.23 7.41
N VAL A 108 -2.83 13.28 6.49
CA VAL A 108 -2.90 11.85 6.79
C VAL A 108 -1.91 11.05 5.96
N GLN A 109 -1.49 9.89 6.47
CA GLN A 109 -0.75 8.92 5.69
C GLN A 109 -1.70 8.12 4.78
N PRO A 110 -1.21 7.54 3.67
CA PRO A 110 -2.07 6.94 2.64
C PRO A 110 -2.84 5.68 3.08
N GLY A 111 -2.46 5.06 4.18
CA GLY A 111 -3.13 3.88 4.74
C GLY A 111 -4.22 4.19 5.78
N VAL A 112 -4.54 5.46 6.02
CA VAL A 112 -5.60 5.84 6.96
C VAL A 112 -6.97 5.38 6.44
N ILE A 113 -7.73 4.74 7.31
CA ILE A 113 -9.10 4.33 7.02
C ILE A 113 -10.02 5.55 7.14
N ASN A 114 -10.86 5.77 6.12
CA ASN A 114 -11.73 6.94 6.03
C ASN A 114 -12.66 7.08 7.27
N MET A 115 -13.19 5.97 7.79
CA MET A 115 -14.01 5.99 9.00
C MET A 115 -13.25 6.50 10.24
N ASP A 116 -11.97 6.17 10.36
CA ASP A 116 -11.14 6.64 11.47
C ASP A 116 -10.86 8.13 11.35
N LEU A 117 -10.65 8.62 10.13
CA LEU A 117 -10.54 10.05 9.86
C LEU A 117 -11.83 10.81 10.21
N GLN A 118 -12.99 10.25 9.81
CA GLN A 118 -14.29 10.86 10.14
C GLN A 118 -14.51 10.94 11.66
N LYS A 119 -14.19 9.88 12.41
CA LYS A 119 -14.28 9.89 13.88
C LYS A 119 -13.36 10.94 14.48
N ALA A 120 -12.10 11.00 14.05
CA ALA A 120 -11.15 12.00 14.55
C ALA A 120 -11.60 13.44 14.25
N ALA A 121 -12.16 13.68 13.06
CA ALA A 121 -12.71 14.99 12.70
C ALA A 121 -13.91 15.37 13.58
N LEU A 122 -14.81 14.43 13.89
CA LEU A 122 -15.97 14.67 14.77
C LEU A 122 -15.56 15.02 16.22
N GLU A 123 -14.44 14.50 16.72
CA GLU A 123 -13.93 14.81 18.06
C GLU A 123 -13.49 16.27 18.23
N VAL A 124 -13.12 16.94 17.14
CA VAL A 124 -12.67 18.34 17.14
C VAL A 124 -13.72 19.31 16.57
N GLY A 125 -14.88 18.80 16.15
CA GLY A 125 -15.97 19.60 15.60
C GLY A 125 -16.11 19.51 14.11
#